data_6ab2a41cd2ecac561463933537b096be
#
_entry.id   6ab2a41cd2ecac561463933537b096be
#
_cell.length_a   1.000
_cell.length_b   1.000
_cell.length_c   1.000
_cell.angle_alpha   90.00
_cell.angle_beta   90.00
_cell.angle_gamma   90.00
#
_symmetry.space_group_name_H-M   'P 1'
#
loop_
_entity.id
_entity.type
_entity.pdbx_description
1 polymer ?
#
loop_
_entity_poly.entity_id
_entity_poly.type
_entity_poly.pdbx_seq_one_letter_code
_entity_poly.pdbx_strand_id
1 'polypeptide(L)'
;SFDPVEYVNPLMGTQSSYELSTGNTYPAIARPWGMNFWTPQTGKMGDGWQYVYTANKIRGFKQTHQPSPWINDYGQFAIMPVVGKPEFDQDKRASWFSHKGEIAKAYYYKVYLAEHDVVTELTPTDRAAMFRFTFPENEHSYIVVDALDKGSYIKVIPEENKIIGYSTKNSGGVPDNFKNYFVIEFDKPFTYEATFADASLKEGTKEQTSDHVGAVIGFKTKKGEIVHAKVASSFISFDQAAINMKELGNDNFDTLVQKGKDVWNEHLSKIEVEGGDLDQYRTFYSCFYRSLLFPRKFYEINAQGEVVHYSPYNGEVLPGYMFTDTGFWDTFRSLFPFLNLMFPSVNKEMQEGLINTYKESGFFPEWALSLIHISEP
;
A
#
# COMPACT_ATOMS: atom_id res chain seq x y z
N SER A 1 -27.73 8.46 10.20
CA SER A 1 -26.58 8.01 11.00
C SER A 1 -25.39 8.91 10.71
N PHE A 2 -24.59 9.22 11.71
CA PHE A 2 -23.36 9.99 11.56
C PHE A 2 -22.31 9.18 10.79
N ASP A 3 -21.79 9.76 9.72
CA ASP A 3 -20.93 9.08 8.75
C ASP A 3 -19.67 9.92 8.46
N PRO A 4 -18.78 10.10 9.44
CA PRO A 4 -17.69 11.05 9.35
C PRO A 4 -16.65 10.72 8.29
N VAL A 5 -16.47 9.43 7.90
CA VAL A 5 -15.49 9.06 6.88
C VAL A 5 -15.84 9.65 5.51
N GLU A 6 -17.10 9.99 5.27
CA GLU A 6 -17.52 10.60 4.00
C GLU A 6 -17.02 12.06 3.85
N TYR A 7 -16.62 12.70 4.94
CA TYR A 7 -15.98 14.03 4.90
C TYR A 7 -14.48 13.92 4.59
N VAL A 8 -13.86 12.76 4.73
CA VAL A 8 -12.43 12.57 4.50
C VAL A 8 -12.11 12.69 3.01
N ASN A 9 -11.18 13.58 2.67
CA ASN A 9 -10.63 13.70 1.32
C ASN A 9 -9.16 13.31 1.32
N PRO A 10 -8.80 12.09 0.89
CA PRO A 10 -7.40 11.64 0.82
C PRO A 10 -6.55 12.41 -0.19
N LEU A 11 -7.18 13.17 -1.10
CA LEU A 11 -6.46 13.99 -2.09
C LEU A 11 -5.99 15.32 -1.51
N MET A 12 -6.48 15.70 -0.33
CA MET A 12 -6.06 16.94 0.32
C MET A 12 -4.54 16.91 0.62
N GLY A 13 -3.84 17.96 0.21
CA GLY A 13 -2.38 18.06 0.38
C GLY A 13 -1.56 17.37 -0.72
N THR A 14 -2.20 16.87 -1.78
CA THR A 14 -1.50 16.19 -2.88
C THR A 14 -1.11 17.13 -4.03
N GLN A 15 -1.57 18.38 -4.01
CA GLN A 15 -1.13 19.41 -4.96
C GLN A 15 0.18 20.03 -4.48
N SER A 16 1.25 19.25 -4.57
CA SER A 16 2.56 19.57 -4.01
C SER A 16 3.67 19.09 -4.94
N SER A 17 4.82 19.76 -4.87
CA SER A 17 5.99 19.38 -5.63
C SER A 17 7.25 19.68 -4.80
N TYR A 18 8.41 19.30 -5.34
CA TYR A 18 9.68 19.66 -4.72
C TYR A 18 9.84 21.18 -4.52
N GLU A 19 9.35 21.98 -5.46
CA GLU A 19 9.46 23.43 -5.45
C GLU A 19 8.39 24.11 -4.59
N LEU A 20 7.18 23.51 -4.54
CA LEU A 20 6.03 24.06 -3.84
C LEU A 20 5.46 23.02 -2.87
N SER A 21 5.94 23.08 -1.65
CA SER A 21 5.52 22.18 -0.59
C SER A 21 4.20 22.66 0.03
N THR A 22 3.08 22.12 -0.44
CA THR A 22 1.74 22.46 0.03
C THR A 22 1.01 21.19 0.54
N GLY A 23 1.57 20.58 1.58
CA GLY A 23 0.99 19.40 2.22
C GLY A 23 1.85 18.15 2.12
N ASN A 24 2.49 17.88 0.99
CA ASN A 24 3.41 16.74 0.79
C ASN A 24 2.79 15.38 1.13
N THR A 25 1.53 15.18 0.76
CA THR A 25 0.81 13.93 1.01
C THR A 25 0.55 13.18 -0.28
N TYR A 26 0.27 11.90 -0.16
CA TYR A 26 -0.35 11.08 -1.22
C TYR A 26 -1.67 10.54 -0.69
N PRO A 27 -2.60 10.12 -1.57
CA PRO A 27 -3.84 9.51 -1.11
C PRO A 27 -3.52 8.13 -0.52
N ALA A 28 -3.52 8.03 0.80
CA ALA A 28 -3.26 6.78 1.50
C ALA A 28 -4.58 6.02 1.67
N ILE A 29 -4.77 5.00 0.84
CA ILE A 29 -5.91 4.10 0.94
C ILE A 29 -5.48 2.96 1.85
N ALA A 30 -6.05 2.90 3.05
CA ALA A 30 -5.54 2.03 4.10
C ALA A 30 -6.58 1.82 5.20
N ARG A 31 -6.26 0.95 6.15
CA ARG A 31 -6.91 0.89 7.46
C ARG A 31 -6.15 1.79 8.45
N PRO A 32 -6.78 2.22 9.55
CA PRO A 32 -6.07 2.97 10.58
C PRO A 32 -4.81 2.21 11.05
N TRP A 33 -3.67 2.86 11.02
CA TRP A 33 -2.36 2.29 11.37
C TRP A 33 -2.05 0.97 10.64
N GLY A 34 -2.59 0.78 9.45
CA GLY A 34 -2.37 -0.44 8.67
C GLY A 34 -0.89 -0.67 8.35
N MET A 35 -0.50 -1.93 8.21
CA MET A 35 0.87 -2.27 7.82
C MET A 35 1.19 -1.76 6.42
N ASN A 36 0.25 -1.88 5.49
CA ASN A 36 0.41 -1.45 4.11
C ASN A 36 -0.57 -0.34 3.76
N PHE A 37 -0.07 0.66 3.03
CA PHE A 37 -0.88 1.68 2.40
C PHE A 37 -0.86 1.48 0.89
N TRP A 38 -1.92 1.90 0.23
CA TRP A 38 -2.06 1.86 -1.22
C TRP A 38 -2.28 3.26 -1.77
N THR A 39 -1.66 3.56 -2.92
CA THR A 39 -1.83 4.83 -3.60
C THR A 39 -1.79 4.65 -5.11
N PRO A 40 -2.61 5.39 -5.88
CA PRO A 40 -2.33 5.54 -7.30
C PRO A 40 -0.98 6.25 -7.47
N GLN A 41 -0.25 5.89 -8.50
CA GLN A 41 1.09 6.40 -8.76
C GLN A 41 1.10 7.25 -10.03
N THR A 42 1.37 8.53 -9.88
CA THR A 42 1.54 9.45 -11.02
C THR A 42 3.02 9.69 -11.33
N GLY A 43 3.88 9.65 -10.31
CA GLY A 43 5.32 9.78 -10.45
C GLY A 43 6.00 8.50 -10.88
N LYS A 44 7.22 8.61 -11.39
CA LYS A 44 8.06 7.47 -11.76
C LYS A 44 8.72 6.86 -10.52
N MET A 45 9.20 5.65 -10.68
CA MET A 45 10.06 4.99 -9.70
C MET A 45 11.21 5.90 -9.28
N GLY A 46 11.40 6.07 -7.97
CA GLY A 46 12.40 6.99 -7.42
C GLY A 46 11.91 8.41 -7.18
N ASP A 47 10.73 8.78 -7.68
CA ASP A 47 10.10 10.07 -7.37
C ASP A 47 9.47 10.04 -5.97
N GLY A 48 9.84 10.98 -5.13
CA GLY A 48 9.27 11.10 -3.79
C GLY A 48 7.80 11.48 -3.77
N TRP A 49 7.35 12.23 -4.78
CA TRP A 49 5.95 12.62 -4.95
C TRP A 49 5.20 11.56 -5.74
N GLN A 50 4.71 10.54 -5.05
CA GLN A 50 4.07 9.37 -5.65
C GLN A 50 2.78 9.70 -6.39
N TYR A 51 2.05 10.68 -5.90
CA TYR A 51 0.82 11.18 -6.51
C TYR A 51 0.78 12.71 -6.40
N VAL A 52 0.64 13.37 -7.53
CA VAL A 52 0.47 14.82 -7.61
C VAL A 52 -0.87 15.12 -8.26
N TYR A 53 -1.70 15.92 -7.62
CA TYR A 53 -3.07 16.24 -8.07
C TYR A 53 -3.12 16.81 -9.49
N THR A 54 -2.13 17.58 -9.89
CA THR A 54 -2.05 18.21 -11.23
C THR A 54 -1.58 17.24 -12.33
N ALA A 55 -1.12 16.04 -11.98
CA ALA A 55 -0.75 15.03 -12.96
C ALA A 55 -2.00 14.45 -13.64
N ASN A 56 -1.83 13.98 -14.87
CA ASN A 56 -2.91 13.48 -15.70
C ASN A 56 -2.73 12.05 -16.20
N LYS A 57 -1.67 11.35 -15.71
CA LYS A 57 -1.43 9.95 -16.01
C LYS A 57 -1.14 9.15 -14.75
N ILE A 58 -1.74 7.96 -14.66
CA ILE A 58 -1.45 6.97 -13.62
C ILE A 58 -0.59 5.87 -14.23
N ARG A 59 0.47 5.47 -13.51
CA ARG A 59 1.46 4.45 -13.91
C ARG A 59 1.29 3.12 -13.19
N GLY A 60 0.53 3.11 -12.11
CA GLY A 60 0.28 1.91 -11.33
C GLY A 60 -0.48 2.22 -10.04
N PHE A 61 -0.86 1.14 -9.37
CA PHE A 61 -1.45 1.18 -8.04
C PHE A 61 -0.43 0.52 -7.12
N LYS A 62 0.15 1.30 -6.23
CA LYS A 62 1.37 0.94 -5.51
C LYS A 62 1.10 0.64 -4.06
N GLN A 63 1.61 -0.50 -3.56
CA GLN A 63 1.79 -0.70 -2.13
C GLN A 63 2.95 0.18 -1.68
N THR A 64 2.73 0.98 -0.64
CA THR A 64 3.72 1.94 -0.18
C THR A 64 3.84 1.96 1.34
N HIS A 65 5.05 2.28 1.79
CA HIS A 65 5.38 2.49 3.20
C HIS A 65 6.07 3.84 3.38
N GLN A 66 5.98 4.71 2.39
CA GLN A 66 6.67 6.00 2.41
C GLN A 66 6.01 6.95 3.42
N PRO A 67 6.75 7.46 4.41
CA PRO A 67 6.21 8.41 5.37
C PRO A 67 6.23 9.85 4.86
N SER A 68 7.10 10.17 3.91
CA SER A 68 7.32 11.54 3.42
C SER A 68 7.98 11.49 2.04
N PRO A 69 7.74 12.49 1.15
CA PRO A 69 8.41 12.58 -0.14
C PRO A 69 9.94 12.66 -0.05
N TRP A 70 10.45 13.12 1.06
CA TRP A 70 11.88 13.30 1.32
C TRP A 70 12.59 12.00 1.71
N ILE A 71 11.82 10.93 1.99
CA ILE A 71 12.32 9.65 2.47
C ILE A 71 11.93 8.56 1.48
N ASN A 72 12.87 7.67 1.17
CA ASN A 72 12.63 6.56 0.25
C ASN A 72 11.57 5.61 0.77
N ASP A 73 10.88 4.98 -0.16
CA ASP A 73 9.93 3.91 0.12
C ASP A 73 10.66 2.58 0.40
N TYR A 74 9.94 1.63 0.97
CA TYR A 74 10.39 0.26 1.18
C TYR A 74 9.19 -0.69 1.07
N GLY A 75 9.44 -1.96 0.80
CA GLY A 75 8.37 -2.96 0.68
C GLY A 75 7.34 -2.59 -0.38
N GLN A 76 7.80 -2.05 -1.49
CA GLN A 76 6.96 -1.50 -2.55
C GLN A 76 6.79 -2.48 -3.71
N PHE A 77 5.65 -2.47 -4.33
CA PHE A 77 5.40 -3.03 -5.66
C PHE A 77 4.16 -2.38 -6.24
N ALA A 78 3.98 -2.46 -7.55
CA ALA A 78 2.87 -1.81 -8.24
C ALA A 78 2.13 -2.80 -9.13
N ILE A 79 0.83 -2.57 -9.29
CA ILE A 79 -0.06 -3.34 -10.17
C ILE A 79 -0.69 -2.37 -11.14
N MET A 80 -0.69 -2.70 -12.45
CA MET A 80 -1.28 -1.86 -13.48
C MET A 80 -1.95 -2.69 -14.57
N PRO A 81 -3.25 -2.47 -14.86
CA PRO A 81 -3.88 -3.09 -16.03
C PRO A 81 -3.45 -2.37 -17.30
N VAL A 82 -3.24 -3.11 -18.38
CA VAL A 82 -2.97 -2.59 -19.71
C VAL A 82 -3.74 -3.41 -20.75
N VAL A 83 -4.12 -2.80 -21.86
CA VAL A 83 -4.92 -3.44 -22.91
C VAL A 83 -4.26 -3.23 -24.27
N GLY A 84 -4.23 -4.28 -25.08
CA GLY A 84 -3.74 -4.27 -26.45
C GLY A 84 -2.34 -4.87 -26.59
N LYS A 85 -1.39 -4.42 -25.80
CA LYS A 85 0.00 -4.91 -25.80
C LYS A 85 0.50 -5.08 -24.38
N PRO A 86 1.43 -6.02 -24.15
CA PRO A 86 1.99 -6.26 -22.80
C PRO A 86 3.05 -5.19 -22.43
N GLU A 87 2.64 -3.94 -22.42
CA GLU A 87 3.51 -2.81 -22.11
C GLU A 87 3.80 -2.74 -20.61
N PHE A 88 5.02 -3.05 -20.22
CA PHE A 88 5.43 -3.11 -18.81
C PHE A 88 6.18 -1.87 -18.33
N ASP A 89 6.81 -1.12 -19.23
CA ASP A 89 7.55 0.09 -18.92
C ASP A 89 6.64 1.15 -18.28
N GLN A 90 7.15 1.88 -17.31
CA GLN A 90 6.37 2.85 -16.55
C GLN A 90 5.71 3.93 -17.40
N ASP A 91 6.40 4.40 -18.44
CA ASP A 91 5.86 5.44 -19.35
C ASP A 91 4.87 4.83 -20.33
N LYS A 92 5.15 3.63 -20.84
CA LYS A 92 4.32 2.97 -21.84
C LYS A 92 3.03 2.40 -21.27
N ARG A 93 3.07 1.90 -20.02
CA ARG A 93 1.87 1.39 -19.35
C ARG A 93 0.97 2.49 -18.78
N ALA A 94 1.49 3.70 -18.62
CA ALA A 94 0.76 4.83 -18.05
C ALA A 94 -0.50 5.16 -18.84
N SER A 95 -1.56 5.55 -18.14
CA SER A 95 -2.84 5.91 -18.76
C SER A 95 -3.31 7.28 -18.29
N TRP A 96 -3.90 8.01 -19.22
CA TRP A 96 -4.66 9.22 -18.92
C TRP A 96 -5.79 8.91 -17.94
N PHE A 97 -6.03 9.81 -17.02
CA PHE A 97 -7.17 9.79 -16.13
C PHE A 97 -7.66 11.21 -15.84
N SER A 98 -8.87 11.31 -15.34
CA SER A 98 -9.48 12.57 -14.90
C SER A 98 -10.00 12.40 -13.48
N HIS A 99 -9.91 13.47 -12.69
CA HIS A 99 -10.51 13.49 -11.35
C HIS A 99 -12.04 13.31 -11.38
N LYS A 100 -12.68 13.59 -12.50
CA LYS A 100 -14.11 13.31 -12.69
C LYS A 100 -14.41 11.81 -12.74
N GLY A 101 -13.45 11.00 -13.15
CA GLY A 101 -13.55 9.54 -13.16
C GLY A 101 -12.82 8.88 -11.98
N GLU A 102 -12.49 9.65 -10.96
CA GLU A 102 -11.75 9.20 -9.79
C GLU A 102 -12.60 9.33 -8.53
N ILE A 103 -12.60 8.29 -7.70
CA ILE A 103 -13.17 8.30 -6.35
C ILE A 103 -12.06 7.90 -5.38
N ALA A 104 -11.73 8.78 -4.44
CA ALA A 104 -10.74 8.52 -3.40
C ALA A 104 -11.42 8.63 -2.03
N LYS A 105 -11.50 7.51 -1.33
CA LYS A 105 -11.97 7.40 0.05
C LYS A 105 -10.85 6.82 0.91
N ALA A 106 -10.90 7.00 2.21
CA ALA A 106 -9.92 6.41 3.11
C ALA A 106 -9.81 4.87 2.92
N TYR A 107 -10.92 4.22 2.61
CA TYR A 107 -11.09 2.77 2.52
C TYR A 107 -11.27 2.23 1.10
N TYR A 108 -11.30 3.08 0.08
CA TYR A 108 -11.68 2.69 -1.29
C TYR A 108 -11.10 3.67 -2.31
N TYR A 109 -10.60 3.13 -3.41
CA TYR A 109 -10.17 3.93 -4.55
C TYR A 109 -10.75 3.36 -5.84
N LYS A 110 -11.17 4.24 -6.74
CA LYS A 110 -11.66 3.90 -8.07
C LYS A 110 -11.17 4.94 -9.07
N VAL A 111 -10.75 4.48 -10.23
CA VAL A 111 -10.40 5.37 -11.34
C VAL A 111 -10.67 4.71 -12.68
N TYR A 112 -11.10 5.51 -13.66
CA TYR A 112 -11.17 5.12 -15.05
C TYR A 112 -9.86 5.47 -15.78
N LEU A 113 -9.24 4.46 -16.38
CA LEU A 113 -7.99 4.55 -17.12
C LEU A 113 -8.31 4.64 -18.61
N ALA A 114 -8.23 5.85 -19.17
CA ALA A 114 -8.77 6.15 -20.50
C ALA A 114 -8.03 5.45 -21.65
N GLU A 115 -6.69 5.33 -21.57
CA GLU A 115 -5.93 4.66 -22.63
C GLU A 115 -6.21 3.17 -22.73
N HIS A 116 -6.56 2.54 -21.60
CA HIS A 116 -6.81 1.09 -21.54
C HIS A 116 -8.30 0.73 -21.52
N ASP A 117 -9.17 1.72 -21.35
CA ASP A 117 -10.61 1.51 -21.16
C ASP A 117 -10.88 0.51 -20.02
N VAL A 118 -10.18 0.69 -18.91
CA VAL A 118 -10.28 -0.16 -17.71
C VAL A 118 -10.69 0.68 -16.52
N VAL A 119 -11.64 0.18 -15.74
CA VAL A 119 -11.93 0.71 -14.40
C VAL A 119 -11.15 -0.12 -13.39
N THR A 120 -10.33 0.52 -12.59
CA THR A 120 -9.61 -0.11 -11.50
C THR A 120 -10.15 0.36 -10.17
N GLU A 121 -10.43 -0.59 -9.28
CA GLU A 121 -10.90 -0.35 -7.92
C GLU A 121 -10.03 -1.14 -6.96
N LEU A 122 -9.80 -0.58 -5.76
CA LEU A 122 -9.10 -1.28 -4.69
C LEU A 122 -9.68 -0.96 -3.32
N THR A 123 -9.61 -1.93 -2.42
CA THR A 123 -9.98 -1.78 -1.00
C THR A 123 -9.03 -2.60 -0.14
N PRO A 124 -8.40 -1.98 0.87
CA PRO A 124 -7.39 -2.66 1.70
C PRO A 124 -7.93 -3.16 3.02
N THR A 125 -7.18 -4.09 3.60
CA THR A 125 -7.17 -4.41 5.02
C THR A 125 -5.82 -3.94 5.62
N ASP A 126 -5.45 -4.38 6.81
CA ASP A 126 -4.16 -3.99 7.40
C ASP A 126 -2.97 -4.47 6.56
N ARG A 127 -3.00 -5.73 6.06
CA ARG A 127 -1.86 -6.39 5.38
C ARG A 127 -2.22 -6.97 4.01
N ALA A 128 -3.46 -6.80 3.59
CA ALA A 128 -3.97 -7.32 2.33
C ALA A 128 -4.79 -6.26 1.60
N ALA A 129 -5.16 -6.55 0.37
CA ALA A 129 -6.05 -5.71 -0.43
C ALA A 129 -6.75 -6.56 -1.49
N MET A 130 -7.91 -6.12 -1.91
CA MET A 130 -8.58 -6.68 -3.09
C MET A 130 -8.67 -5.61 -4.17
N PHE A 131 -8.35 -6.03 -5.39
CA PHE A 131 -8.53 -5.24 -6.62
C PHE A 131 -9.69 -5.79 -7.42
N ARG A 132 -10.39 -4.89 -8.09
CA ARG A 132 -11.40 -5.23 -9.09
C ARG A 132 -11.12 -4.46 -10.36
N PHE A 133 -10.79 -5.20 -11.43
CA PHE A 133 -10.53 -4.64 -12.75
C PHE A 133 -11.71 -4.95 -13.66
N THR A 134 -12.30 -3.91 -14.25
CA THR A 134 -13.37 -4.07 -15.24
C THR A 134 -12.79 -3.74 -16.61
N PHE A 135 -12.67 -4.78 -17.44
CA PHE A 135 -12.00 -4.72 -18.75
C PHE A 135 -12.99 -4.47 -19.90
N PRO A 136 -12.51 -3.91 -21.02
CA PRO A 136 -13.24 -3.90 -22.27
C PRO A 136 -13.19 -5.26 -22.94
N GLU A 137 -13.93 -5.42 -24.05
CA GLU A 137 -13.74 -6.60 -24.92
C GLU A 137 -12.39 -6.50 -25.63
N ASN A 138 -11.51 -7.44 -25.34
CA ASN A 138 -10.19 -7.52 -25.94
C ASN A 138 -9.59 -8.91 -25.76
N GLU A 139 -8.93 -9.43 -26.78
CA GLU A 139 -8.18 -10.70 -26.67
C GLU A 139 -6.86 -10.54 -25.92
N HIS A 140 -6.41 -9.30 -25.72
CA HIS A 140 -5.13 -8.92 -25.15
C HIS A 140 -5.31 -7.95 -23.99
N SER A 141 -5.91 -8.42 -22.92
CA SER A 141 -6.04 -7.70 -21.65
C SER A 141 -4.98 -8.22 -20.68
N TYR A 142 -4.20 -7.32 -20.08
CA TYR A 142 -3.06 -7.70 -19.25
C TYR A 142 -3.10 -7.02 -17.89
N ILE A 143 -2.41 -7.63 -16.94
CA ILE A 143 -2.06 -7.02 -15.67
C ILE A 143 -0.54 -7.11 -15.51
N VAL A 144 0.09 -5.96 -15.28
CA VAL A 144 1.51 -5.82 -14.97
C VAL A 144 1.67 -5.81 -13.46
N VAL A 145 2.55 -6.66 -12.94
CA VAL A 145 2.99 -6.64 -11.55
C VAL A 145 4.45 -6.26 -11.56
N ASP A 146 4.75 -5.07 -11.06
CA ASP A 146 6.09 -4.49 -11.08
C ASP A 146 6.66 -4.52 -9.65
N ALA A 147 7.67 -5.35 -9.44
CA ALA A 147 8.34 -5.48 -8.14
C ALA A 147 9.33 -4.35 -7.87
N LEU A 148 9.53 -3.46 -8.84
CA LEU A 148 10.34 -2.26 -8.78
C LEU A 148 11.84 -2.54 -8.57
N ASP A 149 12.62 -1.47 -8.39
CA ASP A 149 14.08 -1.51 -8.40
C ASP A 149 14.74 -1.79 -7.04
N LYS A 150 16.07 -1.85 -7.06
CA LYS A 150 16.98 -2.06 -5.93
C LYS A 150 17.00 -3.49 -5.39
N GLY A 151 16.65 -4.42 -6.25
CA GLY A 151 16.66 -5.84 -5.97
C GLY A 151 15.25 -6.38 -5.76
N SER A 152 14.83 -7.23 -6.68
CA SER A 152 13.48 -7.83 -6.61
C SER A 152 13.44 -9.21 -7.24
N TYR A 153 12.37 -9.92 -6.91
CA TYR A 153 12.09 -11.29 -7.36
C TYR A 153 10.63 -11.40 -7.77
N ILE A 154 10.37 -12.16 -8.82
CA ILE A 154 9.03 -12.44 -9.30
C ILE A 154 8.92 -13.88 -9.78
N LYS A 155 7.79 -14.52 -9.50
CA LYS A 155 7.44 -15.84 -10.03
C LYS A 155 5.97 -15.91 -10.37
N VAL A 156 5.69 -16.31 -11.62
CA VAL A 156 4.32 -16.58 -12.09
C VAL A 156 4.05 -18.08 -11.91
N ILE A 157 2.91 -18.41 -11.30
CA ILE A 157 2.46 -19.78 -11.07
C ILE A 157 1.10 -19.94 -11.75
N PRO A 158 1.07 -20.20 -13.07
CA PRO A 158 -0.19 -20.19 -13.84
C PRO A 158 -1.19 -21.23 -13.38
N GLU A 159 -0.74 -22.40 -12.95
CA GLU A 159 -1.58 -23.49 -12.45
C GLU A 159 -2.34 -23.16 -11.18
N GLU A 160 -1.94 -22.12 -10.47
CA GLU A 160 -2.60 -21.62 -9.26
C GLU A 160 -3.22 -20.21 -9.46
N ASN A 161 -3.17 -19.67 -10.67
CA ASN A 161 -3.61 -18.31 -10.97
C ASN A 161 -2.92 -17.27 -10.06
N LYS A 162 -1.61 -17.44 -9.83
CA LYS A 162 -0.89 -16.76 -8.77
C LYS A 162 0.41 -16.13 -9.27
N ILE A 163 0.77 -15.02 -8.65
CA ILE A 163 2.09 -14.41 -8.74
C ILE A 163 2.63 -14.24 -7.33
N ILE A 164 3.88 -14.60 -7.11
CA ILE A 164 4.60 -14.31 -5.89
C ILE A 164 5.86 -13.51 -6.21
N GLY A 165 6.32 -12.72 -5.27
CA GLY A 165 7.53 -11.96 -5.43
C GLY A 165 7.99 -11.31 -4.14
N TYR A 166 9.12 -10.62 -4.19
CA TYR A 166 9.58 -9.80 -3.09
C TYR A 166 10.36 -8.59 -3.58
N SER A 167 10.40 -7.56 -2.75
CA SER A 167 11.23 -6.37 -2.92
C SER A 167 12.20 -6.26 -1.75
N THR A 168 13.45 -5.91 -2.04
CA THR A 168 14.47 -5.66 -1.02
C THR A 168 14.74 -4.18 -0.80
N LYS A 169 14.09 -3.29 -1.56
CA LYS A 169 14.30 -1.85 -1.44
C LYS A 169 14.05 -1.36 -0.03
N ASN A 170 14.96 -0.55 0.46
CA ASN A 170 14.90 0.09 1.76
C ASN A 170 15.70 1.39 1.74
N SER A 171 15.61 2.17 2.82
CA SER A 171 16.32 3.44 2.96
C SER A 171 17.71 3.31 3.60
N GLY A 172 18.14 2.08 3.89
CA GLY A 172 19.40 1.77 4.56
C GLY A 172 19.22 1.41 6.03
N GLY A 173 20.23 0.80 6.61
CA GLY A 173 20.26 0.46 8.05
C GLY A 173 19.49 -0.79 8.45
N VAL A 174 18.89 -1.51 7.49
CA VAL A 174 18.22 -2.78 7.76
C VAL A 174 19.17 -3.96 7.55
N PRO A 175 18.92 -5.12 8.19
CA PRO A 175 19.68 -6.32 7.94
C PRO A 175 19.59 -6.78 6.47
N ASP A 176 20.61 -7.54 6.02
CA ASP A 176 20.72 -8.00 4.63
C ASP A 176 19.58 -8.93 4.20
N ASN A 177 18.88 -9.55 5.14
CA ASN A 177 17.75 -10.42 4.84
C ASN A 177 16.41 -9.69 4.74
N PHE A 178 16.41 -8.36 4.78
CA PHE A 178 15.19 -7.57 4.66
C PHE A 178 14.51 -7.82 3.33
N LYS A 179 13.25 -8.24 3.38
CA LYS A 179 12.38 -8.43 2.21
C LYS A 179 10.93 -8.12 2.57
N ASN A 180 10.21 -7.56 1.62
CA ASN A 180 8.75 -7.59 1.66
C ASN A 180 8.27 -8.62 0.66
N TYR A 181 7.75 -9.73 1.16
CA TYR A 181 7.19 -10.82 0.36
C TYR A 181 5.75 -10.48 0.01
N PHE A 182 5.34 -10.72 -1.24
CA PHE A 182 3.95 -10.55 -1.63
C PHE A 182 3.42 -11.75 -2.39
N VAL A 183 2.12 -11.97 -2.26
CA VAL A 183 1.36 -13.03 -2.93
C VAL A 183 0.13 -12.39 -3.56
N ILE A 184 -0.11 -12.70 -4.83
CA ILE A 184 -1.27 -12.18 -5.57
C ILE A 184 -2.00 -13.36 -6.19
N GLU A 185 -3.31 -13.51 -5.87
CA GLU A 185 -4.17 -14.55 -6.42
C GLU A 185 -5.25 -13.90 -7.30
N PHE A 186 -5.35 -14.40 -8.53
CA PHE A 186 -6.37 -13.95 -9.49
C PHE A 186 -7.53 -14.94 -9.57
N ASP A 187 -8.73 -14.46 -9.85
CA ASP A 187 -9.92 -15.30 -9.96
C ASP A 187 -10.16 -15.84 -11.37
N LYS A 188 -9.22 -15.63 -12.28
CA LYS A 188 -9.29 -16.14 -13.66
C LYS A 188 -7.95 -16.73 -14.10
N PRO A 189 -7.98 -17.80 -14.92
CA PRO A 189 -6.76 -18.39 -15.47
C PRO A 189 -6.12 -17.43 -16.48
N PHE A 190 -4.79 -17.53 -16.60
CA PHE A 190 -4.00 -16.73 -17.52
C PHE A 190 -4.02 -17.33 -18.93
N THR A 191 -4.18 -16.49 -19.93
CA THR A 191 -4.01 -16.86 -21.36
C THR A 191 -2.62 -16.48 -21.88
N TYR A 192 -1.86 -15.72 -21.07
CA TYR A 192 -0.53 -15.25 -21.40
C TYR A 192 0.26 -15.05 -20.12
N GLU A 193 1.50 -15.43 -20.13
CA GLU A 193 2.45 -15.13 -19.06
C GLU A 193 3.81 -14.74 -19.62
N ALA A 194 4.42 -13.72 -19.02
CA ALA A 194 5.75 -13.25 -19.27
C ALA A 194 6.34 -12.65 -17.99
N THR A 195 7.65 -12.59 -17.93
CA THR A 195 8.36 -11.83 -16.92
C THR A 195 9.29 -10.84 -17.59
N PHE A 196 9.66 -9.80 -16.86
CA PHE A 196 10.67 -8.86 -17.32
C PHE A 196 11.76 -8.71 -16.26
N ALA A 197 12.97 -8.50 -16.74
CA ALA A 197 14.11 -8.16 -15.93
C ALA A 197 14.75 -6.93 -16.54
N ASP A 198 14.87 -5.87 -15.73
CA ASP A 198 15.35 -4.56 -16.15
C ASP A 198 14.50 -4.01 -17.32
N ALA A 199 14.99 -3.93 -18.52
CA ALA A 199 14.25 -3.41 -19.66
C ALA A 199 13.83 -4.48 -20.67
N SER A 200 13.91 -5.77 -20.33
CA SER A 200 13.71 -6.88 -21.26
C SER A 200 12.55 -7.77 -20.86
N LEU A 201 11.53 -7.86 -21.73
CA LEU A 201 10.40 -8.78 -21.59
C LEU A 201 10.77 -10.15 -22.15
N LYS A 202 10.47 -11.22 -21.40
CA LYS A 202 10.71 -12.62 -21.78
C LYS A 202 9.39 -13.39 -21.71
N GLU A 203 8.75 -13.60 -22.84
CA GLU A 203 7.51 -14.36 -22.93
C GLU A 203 7.74 -15.82 -22.54
N GLY A 204 6.78 -16.40 -21.81
CA GLY A 204 6.84 -17.77 -21.34
C GLY A 204 7.81 -18.02 -20.17
N THR A 205 8.64 -17.06 -19.82
CA THR A 205 9.51 -17.15 -18.66
C THR A 205 8.72 -16.83 -17.40
N LYS A 206 8.84 -17.66 -16.37
CA LYS A 206 7.97 -17.61 -15.18
C LYS A 206 8.68 -17.10 -13.93
N GLU A 207 9.99 -16.93 -13.96
CA GLU A 207 10.76 -16.54 -12.78
C GLU A 207 11.93 -15.63 -13.16
N GLN A 208 12.13 -14.55 -12.40
CA GLN A 208 13.22 -13.61 -12.59
C GLN A 208 13.71 -13.08 -11.24
N THR A 209 15.02 -12.88 -11.13
CA THR A 209 15.67 -12.15 -10.03
C THR A 209 16.69 -11.21 -10.64
N SER A 210 16.56 -9.90 -10.34
CA SER A 210 17.49 -8.87 -10.83
C SER A 210 17.32 -7.60 -10.00
N ASP A 211 17.93 -6.53 -10.44
CA ASP A 211 17.73 -5.21 -9.83
C ASP A 211 16.27 -4.77 -9.92
N HIS A 212 15.63 -4.99 -11.07
CA HIS A 212 14.24 -4.59 -11.31
C HIS A 212 13.52 -5.66 -12.14
N VAL A 213 12.59 -6.35 -11.52
CA VAL A 213 11.82 -7.42 -12.19
C VAL A 213 10.33 -7.20 -12.03
N GLY A 214 9.57 -7.89 -12.85
CA GLY A 214 8.14 -7.96 -12.77
C GLY A 214 7.56 -9.02 -13.68
N ALA A 215 6.24 -9.08 -13.72
CA ALA A 215 5.49 -10.02 -14.53
C ALA A 215 4.40 -9.32 -15.31
N VAL A 216 4.05 -9.91 -16.44
CA VAL A 216 2.87 -9.54 -17.23
C VAL A 216 2.06 -10.81 -17.45
N ILE A 217 0.82 -10.81 -16.97
CA ILE A 217 -0.14 -11.89 -17.22
C ILE A 217 -1.30 -11.36 -18.04
N GLY A 218 -1.88 -12.22 -18.85
CA GLY A 218 -2.93 -11.82 -19.80
C GLY A 218 -4.21 -12.62 -19.66
N PHE A 219 -5.26 -12.01 -20.16
CA PHE A 219 -6.61 -12.56 -20.20
C PHE A 219 -7.25 -12.23 -21.56
N LYS A 220 -8.16 -13.06 -21.97
CA LYS A 220 -9.08 -12.75 -23.04
C LYS A 220 -10.40 -12.32 -22.40
N THR A 221 -10.78 -11.05 -22.58
CA THR A 221 -11.92 -10.49 -21.88
C THR A 221 -13.07 -10.12 -22.80
N LYS A 222 -14.30 -10.25 -22.29
CA LYS A 222 -15.52 -9.72 -22.89
C LYS A 222 -15.76 -8.30 -22.35
N LYS A 223 -16.64 -7.56 -22.98
CA LYS A 223 -17.00 -6.20 -22.54
C LYS A 223 -17.57 -6.24 -21.11
N GLY A 224 -16.94 -5.49 -20.21
CA GLY A 224 -17.35 -5.40 -18.81
C GLY A 224 -16.92 -6.59 -17.97
N GLU A 225 -16.07 -7.47 -18.48
CA GLU A 225 -15.58 -8.61 -17.71
C GLU A 225 -14.70 -8.14 -16.54
N ILE A 226 -14.96 -8.74 -15.38
CA ILE A 226 -14.29 -8.39 -14.13
C ILE A 226 -13.25 -9.46 -13.81
N VAL A 227 -12.05 -9.00 -13.50
CA VAL A 227 -10.97 -9.81 -12.90
C VAL A 227 -10.68 -9.25 -11.51
N HIS A 228 -10.70 -10.13 -10.50
CA HIS A 228 -10.30 -9.78 -9.15
C HIS A 228 -8.87 -10.24 -8.89
N ALA A 229 -8.14 -9.46 -8.10
CA ALA A 229 -6.86 -9.85 -7.55
C ALA A 229 -6.90 -9.68 -6.03
N LYS A 230 -6.54 -10.74 -5.31
CA LYS A 230 -6.34 -10.72 -3.86
C LYS A 230 -4.84 -10.60 -3.63
N VAL A 231 -4.44 -9.62 -2.84
CA VAL A 231 -3.03 -9.28 -2.61
C VAL A 231 -2.76 -9.29 -1.12
N ALA A 232 -1.64 -9.88 -0.72
CA ALA A 232 -1.16 -9.78 0.66
C ALA A 232 0.37 -9.72 0.68
N SER A 233 0.93 -9.10 1.70
CA SER A 233 2.37 -9.04 1.87
C SER A 233 2.78 -9.33 3.30
N SER A 234 4.06 -9.63 3.48
CA SER A 234 4.68 -9.94 4.76
C SER A 234 6.16 -9.56 4.74
N PHE A 235 6.67 -9.09 5.86
CA PHE A 235 8.11 -8.90 6.05
C PHE A 235 8.79 -10.18 6.57
N ILE A 236 8.02 -11.25 6.82
CA ILE A 236 8.50 -12.49 7.42
C ILE A 236 8.77 -13.56 6.36
N SER A 237 7.76 -13.90 5.54
CA SER A 237 7.86 -15.00 4.57
C SER A 237 6.70 -15.01 3.57
N PHE A 238 6.81 -15.82 2.51
CA PHE A 238 5.69 -16.09 1.62
C PHE A 238 4.52 -16.79 2.35
N ASP A 239 4.83 -17.73 3.24
CA ASP A 239 3.80 -18.43 4.01
C ASP A 239 3.03 -17.47 4.91
N GLN A 240 3.73 -16.51 5.53
CA GLN A 240 3.08 -15.50 6.35
C GLN A 240 2.23 -14.55 5.49
N ALA A 241 2.67 -14.20 4.28
CA ALA A 241 1.87 -13.41 3.36
C ALA A 241 0.56 -14.13 3.01
N ALA A 242 0.61 -15.44 2.78
CA ALA A 242 -0.57 -16.26 2.54
C ALA A 242 -1.52 -16.27 3.75
N ILE A 243 -0.98 -16.28 4.97
CA ILE A 243 -1.76 -16.14 6.20
C ILE A 243 -2.40 -14.76 6.28
N ASN A 244 -1.66 -13.71 5.97
CA ASN A 244 -2.16 -12.34 5.98
C ASN A 244 -3.31 -12.14 4.96
N MET A 245 -3.31 -12.87 3.86
CA MET A 245 -4.40 -12.85 2.89
C MET A 245 -5.73 -13.29 3.49
N LYS A 246 -5.74 -14.07 4.56
CA LYS A 246 -6.96 -14.47 5.26
C LYS A 246 -7.70 -13.30 5.91
N GLU A 247 -7.08 -12.12 6.00
CA GLU A 247 -7.78 -10.90 6.40
C GLU A 247 -8.92 -10.55 5.47
N LEU A 248 -8.84 -10.95 4.19
CA LEU A 248 -9.91 -10.76 3.22
C LEU A 248 -11.08 -11.72 3.43
N GLY A 249 -10.86 -12.84 4.13
CA GLY A 249 -11.88 -13.85 4.37
C GLY A 249 -12.46 -14.41 3.07
N ASN A 250 -13.74 -14.71 3.09
CA ASN A 250 -14.53 -15.10 1.93
C ASN A 250 -15.41 -13.96 1.42
N ASP A 251 -15.12 -12.73 1.81
CA ASP A 251 -15.92 -11.57 1.44
C ASP A 251 -15.74 -11.24 -0.05
N ASN A 252 -16.81 -10.76 -0.67
CA ASN A 252 -16.71 -10.14 -1.97
C ASN A 252 -16.15 -8.71 -1.83
N PHE A 253 -15.84 -8.09 -2.96
CA PHE A 253 -15.24 -6.77 -3.00
C PHE A 253 -16.11 -5.71 -2.28
N ASP A 254 -17.40 -5.67 -2.55
CA ASP A 254 -18.30 -4.66 -1.98
C ASP A 254 -18.46 -4.82 -0.45
N THR A 255 -18.46 -6.04 0.04
CA THR A 255 -18.46 -6.32 1.48
C THR A 255 -17.17 -5.83 2.15
N LEU A 256 -16.03 -6.02 1.51
CA LEU A 256 -14.74 -5.50 2.01
C LEU A 256 -14.73 -3.98 2.05
N VAL A 257 -15.27 -3.33 1.03
CA VAL A 257 -15.43 -1.86 1.00
C VAL A 257 -16.23 -1.40 2.21
N GLN A 258 -17.38 -2.02 2.46
CA GLN A 258 -18.24 -1.65 3.59
C GLN A 258 -17.54 -1.86 4.94
N LYS A 259 -16.81 -2.96 5.10
CA LYS A 259 -16.03 -3.22 6.33
C LYS A 259 -14.96 -2.15 6.55
N GLY A 260 -14.28 -1.71 5.49
CA GLY A 260 -13.31 -0.63 5.56
C GLY A 260 -13.93 0.70 5.99
N LYS A 261 -15.08 1.03 5.43
CA LYS A 261 -15.87 2.18 5.82
C LYS A 261 -16.27 2.13 7.30
N ASP A 262 -16.76 0.97 7.76
CA ASP A 262 -17.20 0.78 9.14
C ASP A 262 -16.05 0.94 10.14
N VAL A 263 -14.88 0.42 9.83
CA VAL A 263 -13.68 0.58 10.68
C VAL A 263 -13.29 2.06 10.81
N TRP A 264 -13.27 2.80 9.71
CA TRP A 264 -12.97 4.24 9.77
C TRP A 264 -14.02 5.02 10.55
N ASN A 265 -15.30 4.72 10.35
CA ASN A 265 -16.37 5.38 11.09
C ASN A 265 -16.34 5.08 12.59
N GLU A 266 -15.97 3.87 12.98
CA GLU A 266 -15.76 3.52 14.39
C GLU A 266 -14.71 4.43 15.05
N HIS A 267 -13.60 4.67 14.34
CA HIS A 267 -12.53 5.52 14.86
C HIS A 267 -12.87 7.01 14.80
N LEU A 268 -13.36 7.48 13.66
CA LEU A 268 -13.64 8.91 13.44
C LEU A 268 -14.86 9.41 14.21
N SER A 269 -15.79 8.54 14.55
CA SER A 269 -16.97 8.89 15.35
C SER A 269 -16.66 9.22 16.81
N LYS A 270 -15.45 9.02 17.27
CA LYS A 270 -15.03 9.40 18.63
C LYS A 270 -15.03 10.90 18.86
N ILE A 271 -14.96 11.70 17.80
CA ILE A 271 -15.09 13.15 17.87
C ILE A 271 -16.17 13.58 16.88
N GLU A 272 -17.23 14.16 17.41
CA GLU A 272 -18.29 14.78 16.62
C GLU A 272 -18.16 16.29 16.70
N VAL A 273 -17.98 16.95 15.55
CA VAL A 273 -17.85 18.39 15.45
C VAL A 273 -19.18 18.98 15.03
N GLU A 274 -19.63 20.01 15.73
CA GLU A 274 -20.87 20.72 15.44
C GLU A 274 -20.61 22.19 15.12
N GLY A 275 -21.52 22.80 14.36
CA GLY A 275 -21.54 24.25 14.12
C GLY A 275 -20.63 24.75 13.02
N GLY A 276 -19.99 23.85 12.27
CA GLY A 276 -19.16 24.21 11.12
C GLY A 276 -19.90 24.14 9.78
N ASP A 277 -19.26 24.66 8.74
CA ASP A 277 -19.68 24.43 7.36
C ASP A 277 -19.07 23.13 6.80
N LEU A 278 -19.46 22.78 5.57
CA LEU A 278 -19.00 21.56 4.92
C LEU A 278 -17.48 21.51 4.75
N ASP A 279 -16.84 22.62 4.40
CA ASP A 279 -15.40 22.70 4.22
C ASP A 279 -14.64 22.54 5.53
N GLN A 280 -15.18 23.06 6.62
CA GLN A 280 -14.64 22.89 7.96
C GLN A 280 -14.72 21.42 8.41
N TYR A 281 -15.83 20.73 8.13
CA TYR A 281 -15.97 19.29 8.43
C TYR A 281 -14.99 18.48 7.61
N ARG A 282 -14.86 18.75 6.32
CA ARG A 282 -13.90 18.07 5.44
C ARG A 282 -12.45 18.27 5.93
N THR A 283 -12.10 19.49 6.30
CA THR A 283 -10.77 19.79 6.83
C THR A 283 -10.51 19.04 8.13
N PHE A 284 -11.44 19.10 9.06
CA PHE A 284 -11.29 18.45 10.36
C PHE A 284 -11.12 16.92 10.19
N TYR A 285 -12.05 16.25 9.50
CA TYR A 285 -12.01 14.80 9.37
C TYR A 285 -10.88 14.31 8.46
N SER A 286 -10.46 15.09 7.48
CA SER A 286 -9.29 14.77 6.68
C SER A 286 -8.00 14.84 7.51
N CYS A 287 -7.87 15.83 8.39
CA CYS A 287 -6.76 15.90 9.34
C CYS A 287 -6.81 14.79 10.39
N PHE A 288 -7.99 14.48 10.89
CA PHE A 288 -8.20 13.38 11.83
C PHE A 288 -7.78 12.04 11.21
N TYR A 289 -8.21 11.79 9.98
CA TYR A 289 -7.79 10.62 9.20
C TYR A 289 -6.26 10.54 9.10
N ARG A 290 -5.59 11.64 8.73
CA ARG A 290 -4.12 11.67 8.62
C ARG A 290 -3.44 11.36 9.95
N SER A 291 -4.00 11.77 11.07
CA SER A 291 -3.43 11.49 12.40
C SER A 291 -3.55 10.03 12.82
N LEU A 292 -4.38 9.22 12.13
CA LEU A 292 -4.58 7.80 12.39
C LEU A 292 -3.83 6.89 11.40
N LEU A 293 -2.95 7.44 10.57
CA LEU A 293 -2.17 6.66 9.62
C LEU A 293 -0.85 6.15 10.21
N PHE A 294 -0.16 6.99 10.96
CA PHE A 294 1.16 6.71 11.52
C PHE A 294 1.15 6.76 13.06
N PRO A 295 2.00 6.01 13.74
CA PRO A 295 2.94 5.01 13.21
C PRO A 295 2.20 3.81 12.62
N ARG A 296 2.85 3.11 11.67
CA ARG A 296 2.25 1.93 11.06
C ARG A 296 2.57 0.67 11.84
N LYS A 297 1.61 -0.26 11.88
CA LYS A 297 1.83 -1.62 12.34
C LYS A 297 3.00 -2.24 11.57
N PHE A 298 3.93 -2.80 12.28
CA PHE A 298 5.05 -3.57 11.72
C PHE A 298 5.11 -4.94 12.40
N TYR A 299 3.97 -5.43 12.79
CA TYR A 299 3.78 -6.77 13.34
C TYR A 299 2.76 -7.53 12.51
N GLU A 300 2.80 -8.84 12.65
CA GLU A 300 1.92 -9.75 11.93
C GLU A 300 1.34 -10.77 12.91
N ILE A 301 0.29 -11.46 12.50
CA ILE A 301 -0.32 -12.52 13.30
C ILE A 301 0.02 -13.84 12.62
N ASN A 302 0.73 -14.72 13.31
CA ASN A 302 1.16 -16.00 12.73
C ASN A 302 0.01 -17.03 12.69
N ALA A 303 0.31 -18.22 12.16
CA ALA A 303 -0.68 -19.30 12.03
C ALA A 303 -1.26 -19.76 13.36
N GLN A 304 -0.56 -19.54 14.49
CA GLN A 304 -1.00 -19.86 15.82
C GLN A 304 -1.78 -18.72 16.50
N GLY A 305 -2.01 -17.61 15.79
CA GLY A 305 -2.68 -16.44 16.33
C GLY A 305 -1.81 -15.57 17.23
N GLU A 306 -0.50 -15.77 17.21
CA GLU A 306 0.44 -15.00 18.01
C GLU A 306 0.93 -13.76 17.31
N VAL A 307 1.14 -12.68 18.05
CA VAL A 307 1.74 -11.43 17.55
C VAL A 307 3.25 -11.65 17.40
N VAL A 308 3.73 -11.48 16.19
CA VAL A 308 5.14 -11.64 15.81
C VAL A 308 5.56 -10.50 14.87
N HIS A 309 6.85 -10.27 14.76
CA HIS A 309 7.36 -9.28 13.82
C HIS A 309 8.74 -9.66 13.31
N TYR A 310 9.04 -9.20 12.10
CA TYR A 310 10.41 -9.14 11.61
C TYR A 310 11.11 -7.97 12.30
N SER A 311 12.26 -8.23 12.93
CA SER A 311 13.04 -7.15 13.52
C SER A 311 13.86 -6.41 12.47
N PRO A 312 13.54 -5.12 12.19
CA PRO A 312 14.35 -4.32 11.25
C PRO A 312 15.71 -3.97 11.83
N TYR A 313 16.01 -4.37 13.06
CA TYR A 313 17.25 -4.09 13.77
C TYR A 313 18.23 -5.27 13.72
N ASN A 314 17.76 -6.49 13.94
CA ASN A 314 18.62 -7.68 13.97
C ASN A 314 18.26 -8.75 12.92
N GLY A 315 17.16 -8.60 12.17
CA GLY A 315 16.76 -9.52 11.11
C GLY A 315 16.10 -10.81 11.56
N GLU A 316 15.82 -10.95 12.86
CA GLU A 316 15.15 -12.13 13.41
C GLU A 316 13.64 -11.94 13.43
N VAL A 317 12.89 -13.03 13.43
CA VAL A 317 11.45 -13.02 13.68
C VAL A 317 11.25 -13.22 15.19
N LEU A 318 10.64 -12.23 15.83
CA LEU A 318 10.53 -12.15 17.27
C LEU A 318 9.06 -11.99 17.69
N PRO A 319 8.70 -12.43 18.92
CA PRO A 319 7.36 -12.20 19.44
C PRO A 319 7.12 -10.75 19.82
N GLY A 320 5.86 -10.31 19.72
CA GLY A 320 5.40 -9.03 20.22
C GLY A 320 5.17 -7.98 19.17
N TYR A 321 4.65 -6.85 19.63
CA TYR A 321 4.32 -5.70 18.77
C TYR A 321 5.57 -4.98 18.26
N MET A 322 5.44 -4.42 17.08
CA MET A 322 6.40 -3.50 16.46
C MET A 322 5.62 -2.48 15.65
N PHE A 323 6.06 -1.23 15.70
CA PHE A 323 5.53 -0.13 14.90
C PHE A 323 6.69 0.61 14.25
N THR A 324 6.41 1.26 13.13
CA THR A 324 7.44 1.97 12.35
C THR A 324 6.87 3.24 11.74
N ASP A 325 7.76 4.03 11.13
CA ASP A 325 7.43 5.26 10.40
C ASP A 325 6.80 6.33 11.26
N THR A 326 7.46 6.62 12.37
CA THR A 326 7.14 7.79 13.19
C THR A 326 8.41 8.53 13.60
N GLY A 327 8.36 9.85 13.50
CA GLY A 327 9.34 10.73 14.09
C GLY A 327 8.93 11.02 15.52
N PHE A 328 9.55 10.38 16.49
CA PHE A 328 9.19 10.56 17.90
C PHE A 328 9.34 12.02 18.33
N TRP A 329 10.39 12.70 17.82
CA TRP A 329 10.61 14.11 18.08
C TRP A 329 9.45 15.00 17.63
N ASP A 330 8.85 14.70 16.48
CA ASP A 330 7.72 15.47 15.94
C ASP A 330 6.39 15.13 16.62
N THR A 331 6.24 13.92 17.16
CA THR A 331 4.94 13.39 17.54
C THR A 331 4.69 13.33 19.04
N PHE A 332 5.74 13.41 19.88
CA PHE A 332 5.57 13.21 21.32
C PHE A 332 4.79 14.34 22.01
N ARG A 333 4.77 15.54 21.45
CA ARG A 333 4.11 16.70 22.05
C ARG A 333 2.60 16.74 21.81
N SER A 334 2.14 16.19 20.69
CA SER A 334 0.74 16.29 20.30
C SER A 334 0.12 14.95 19.92
N LEU A 335 0.73 14.21 19.00
CA LEU A 335 0.14 12.98 18.48
C LEU A 335 0.03 11.90 19.56
N PHE A 336 1.10 11.59 20.30
CA PHE A 336 1.05 10.54 21.31
C PHE A 336 0.12 10.87 22.48
N PRO A 337 0.11 12.10 23.05
CA PRO A 337 -0.92 12.46 24.03
C PRO A 337 -2.35 12.34 23.50
N PHE A 338 -2.57 12.72 22.23
CA PHE A 338 -3.86 12.57 21.58
C PHE A 338 -4.26 11.09 21.45
N LEU A 339 -3.36 10.23 20.98
CA LEU A 339 -3.61 8.79 20.88
C LEU A 339 -3.83 8.15 22.25
N ASN A 340 -3.10 8.57 23.28
CA ASN A 340 -3.31 8.07 24.63
C ASN A 340 -4.69 8.41 25.17
N LEU A 341 -5.19 9.61 24.87
CA LEU A 341 -6.51 10.06 25.29
C LEU A 341 -7.63 9.34 24.52
N MET A 342 -7.51 9.29 23.19
CA MET A 342 -8.59 8.84 22.30
C MET A 342 -8.55 7.36 21.96
N PHE A 343 -7.35 6.78 21.93
CA PHE A 343 -7.10 5.39 21.49
C PHE A 343 -6.10 4.71 22.44
N PRO A 344 -6.44 4.54 23.74
CA PRO A 344 -5.51 4.06 24.73
C PRO A 344 -5.01 2.63 24.46
N SER A 345 -5.84 1.75 23.87
CA SER A 345 -5.44 0.38 23.54
C SER A 345 -4.37 0.35 22.44
N VAL A 346 -4.54 1.17 21.40
CA VAL A 346 -3.55 1.27 20.32
C VAL A 346 -2.27 1.91 20.84
N ASN A 347 -2.38 2.96 21.67
CA ASN A 347 -1.22 3.60 22.27
C ASN A 347 -0.43 2.61 23.13
N LYS A 348 -1.11 1.73 23.87
CA LYS A 348 -0.45 0.68 24.67
C LYS A 348 0.36 -0.27 23.78
N GLU A 349 -0.21 -0.71 22.65
CA GLU A 349 0.50 -1.55 21.67
C GLU A 349 1.73 -0.83 21.11
N MET A 350 1.60 0.47 20.80
CA MET A 350 2.72 1.30 20.33
C MET A 350 3.82 1.42 21.38
N GLN A 351 3.47 1.57 22.65
CA GLN A 351 4.45 1.61 23.75
C GLN A 351 5.17 0.27 23.90
N GLU A 352 4.47 -0.85 23.79
CA GLU A 352 5.08 -2.18 23.75
C GLU A 352 6.03 -2.33 22.57
N GLY A 353 5.67 -1.79 21.40
CA GLY A 353 6.54 -1.74 20.23
C GLY A 353 7.82 -0.94 20.46
N LEU A 354 7.73 0.20 21.14
CA LEU A 354 8.91 1.00 21.52
C LEU A 354 9.84 0.25 22.48
N ILE A 355 9.28 -0.48 23.43
CA ILE A 355 10.07 -1.33 24.35
C ILE A 355 10.80 -2.41 23.56
N ASN A 356 10.14 -3.05 22.60
CA ASN A 356 10.77 -4.07 21.75
C ASN A 356 11.86 -3.45 20.87
N THR A 357 11.65 -2.24 20.33
CA THR A 357 12.68 -1.50 19.61
C THR A 357 13.92 -1.29 20.47
N TYR A 358 13.75 -0.86 21.72
CA TYR A 358 14.86 -0.69 22.66
C TYR A 358 15.58 -2.02 22.93
N LYS A 359 14.83 -3.09 23.19
CA LYS A 359 15.42 -4.42 23.46
C LYS A 359 16.22 -4.96 22.28
N GLU A 360 15.76 -4.70 21.05
CA GLU A 360 16.35 -5.24 19.82
C GLU A 360 17.50 -4.39 19.28
N SER A 361 17.43 -3.08 19.44
CA SER A 361 18.43 -2.14 18.92
C SER A 361 19.43 -1.65 19.99
N GLY A 362 19.04 -1.68 21.26
CA GLY A 362 19.82 -1.11 22.36
C GLY A 362 19.63 0.41 22.55
N PHE A 363 18.79 1.04 21.73
CA PHE A 363 18.53 2.48 21.78
C PHE A 363 17.05 2.80 21.68
N PHE A 364 16.59 3.86 22.36
CA PHE A 364 15.31 4.47 22.04
C PHE A 364 15.48 5.29 20.76
N PRO A 365 14.69 5.02 19.71
CA PRO A 365 14.83 5.75 18.47
C PRO A 365 14.30 7.17 18.61
N GLU A 366 15.11 8.17 18.26
CA GLU A 366 14.58 9.51 18.02
C GLU A 366 13.73 9.53 16.74
N TRP A 367 14.14 8.71 15.78
CA TRP A 367 13.47 8.55 14.47
C TRP A 367 13.40 7.07 14.10
N ALA A 368 12.20 6.54 14.02
CA ALA A 368 11.91 5.26 13.39
C ALA A 368 11.21 5.53 12.05
N LEU A 369 11.91 6.18 11.12
CA LEU A 369 11.39 6.56 9.82
C LEU A 369 11.88 5.62 8.75
N SER A 370 10.95 5.04 7.99
CA SER A 370 11.24 4.19 6.83
C SER A 370 12.29 3.11 7.11
N LEU A 371 12.27 2.55 8.31
CA LEU A 371 13.29 1.60 8.79
C LEU A 371 14.71 2.20 8.82
N ILE A 372 14.85 3.51 8.74
CA ILE A 372 16.14 4.18 8.89
C ILE A 372 16.49 4.22 10.37
N HIS A 373 17.65 3.69 10.69
CA HIS A 373 18.26 3.84 12.00
C HIS A 373 19.20 5.04 11.94
N ILE A 374 18.70 6.19 12.36
CA ILE A 374 19.60 7.29 12.69
C ILE A 374 19.99 7.08 14.14
N SER A 375 21.08 6.36 14.35
CA SER A 375 21.79 6.38 15.61
C SER A 375 22.65 7.60 15.60
N GLU A 376 22.24 8.63 16.27
CA GLU A 376 23.20 9.66 16.71
C GLU A 376 23.77 9.22 18.05
N PRO A 377 25.09 9.38 18.25
CA PRO A 377 25.73 9.07 19.52
C PRO A 377 25.32 10.04 20.62
#